data_96c4ca7c3d1a12fea178bfb03df55fe2
#
_entry.id   96c4ca7c3d1a12fea178bfb03df55fe2
#
_cell.length_a   1.000
_cell.length_b   1.000
_cell.length_c   1.000
_cell.angle_alpha   90.00
_cell.angle_beta   90.00
_cell.angle_gamma   90.00
#
_symmetry.space_group_name_H-M   'P 1'
#
loop_
_entity.id
_entity.type
_entity.pdbx_description
1 polymer ?
#
loop_
_entity_poly.entity_id
_entity_poly.type
_entity_poly.pdbx_seq_one_letter_code
_entity_poly.pdbx_strand_id
1 'polypeptide(L)'
;RQVTDGSTWYNTGGGFDYEWSPDGKWFTLEFIGNRHDPYSDIGIVSAQGGAITNLTNSGYMSASPRWGLDGNAVLFQTERYGMRAHASWGSQQDVMLVFLNQDAYDRYRLSKEDFELLKEFEKEQKKAKEKDEKKKDEKKKDTGKDKKKDGDKDKDGDNGKSDKDKESKKEIVVELKGIEDRIVRLTPNSS
;
A
#
# COMPACT_ATOMS: atom_id res chain seq x y z
N ARG A 1 -19.93 -4.71 9.88
CA ARG A 1 -19.91 -3.24 9.88
C ARG A 1 -19.97 -2.73 8.45
N GLN A 2 -20.80 -1.76 8.20
CA GLN A 2 -20.88 -1.10 6.90
C GLN A 2 -19.67 -0.16 6.74
N VAL A 3 -18.99 -0.23 5.60
CA VAL A 3 -17.80 0.58 5.29
C VAL A 3 -18.14 1.80 4.44
N THR A 4 -19.14 1.68 3.55
CA THR A 4 -19.65 2.78 2.73
C THR A 4 -21.10 3.07 3.05
N ASP A 5 -21.59 4.24 2.65
CA ASP A 5 -22.98 4.66 2.90
C ASP A 5 -24.01 3.94 2.00
N GLY A 6 -23.56 3.12 1.05
CA GLY A 6 -24.42 2.40 0.11
C GLY A 6 -24.91 3.26 -1.07
N SER A 7 -24.46 4.50 -1.19
CA SER A 7 -24.81 5.38 -2.32
C SER A 7 -23.98 5.10 -3.58
N THR A 8 -22.94 4.32 -3.45
CA THR A 8 -21.98 4.02 -4.51
C THR A 8 -22.53 2.92 -5.42
N TRP A 9 -22.39 3.11 -6.71
CA TRP A 9 -22.80 2.12 -7.71
C TRP A 9 -21.67 1.16 -8.02
N TYR A 10 -22.05 -0.08 -8.29
CA TYR A 10 -21.17 -1.16 -8.73
C TYR A 10 -21.69 -1.72 -10.05
N ASN A 11 -20.81 -2.31 -10.84
CA ASN A 11 -21.18 -2.92 -12.09
C ASN A 11 -22.24 -4.01 -11.86
N THR A 12 -23.36 -3.93 -12.58
CA THR A 12 -24.50 -4.83 -12.44
C THR A 12 -24.27 -6.21 -13.05
N GLY A 13 -23.24 -6.36 -13.89
CA GLY A 13 -22.96 -7.60 -14.65
C GLY A 13 -22.03 -8.59 -13.96
N GLY A 14 -21.52 -8.30 -12.78
CA GLY A 14 -20.46 -9.14 -12.21
C GLY A 14 -20.30 -9.04 -10.70
N GLY A 15 -19.18 -9.54 -10.24
CA GLY A 15 -18.80 -9.49 -8.86
C GLY A 15 -18.29 -8.12 -8.45
N PHE A 16 -18.28 -7.89 -7.17
CA PHE A 16 -17.62 -6.75 -6.55
C PHE A 16 -16.15 -7.09 -6.32
N ASP A 17 -15.23 -6.45 -7.04
CA ASP A 17 -13.80 -6.68 -6.88
C ASP A 17 -13.21 -5.67 -5.88
N TYR A 18 -12.60 -6.19 -4.85
CA TYR A 18 -11.98 -5.41 -3.79
C TYR A 18 -10.80 -6.16 -3.17
N GLU A 19 -9.88 -5.44 -2.60
CA GLU A 19 -8.74 -6.02 -1.89
C GLU A 19 -8.38 -5.21 -0.64
N TRP A 20 -8.02 -5.90 0.43
CA TRP A 20 -7.49 -5.30 1.64
C TRP A 20 -6.06 -4.83 1.46
N SER A 21 -5.74 -3.67 2.04
CA SER A 21 -4.34 -3.26 2.16
C SER A 21 -3.54 -4.21 3.05
N PRO A 22 -2.23 -4.34 2.82
CA PRO A 22 -1.35 -5.18 3.64
C PRO A 22 -1.37 -4.84 5.14
N ASP A 23 -1.59 -3.57 5.50
CA ASP A 23 -1.70 -3.11 6.89
C ASP A 23 -3.11 -3.27 7.49
N GLY A 24 -4.12 -3.63 6.66
CA GLY A 24 -5.51 -3.81 7.06
C GLY A 24 -6.27 -2.52 7.37
N LYS A 25 -5.76 -1.35 6.96
CA LYS A 25 -6.39 -0.05 7.25
C LYS A 25 -7.20 0.51 6.08
N TRP A 26 -7.03 -0.05 4.88
CA TRP A 26 -7.66 0.42 3.65
C TRP A 26 -8.24 -0.72 2.83
N PHE A 27 -9.18 -0.36 1.96
CA PHE A 27 -9.63 -1.20 0.84
C PHE A 27 -9.38 -0.47 -0.45
N THR A 28 -8.94 -1.18 -1.47
CA THR A 28 -9.10 -0.78 -2.86
C THR A 28 -10.27 -1.55 -3.47
N LEU A 29 -11.02 -0.93 -4.36
CA LEU A 29 -12.22 -1.51 -4.95
C LEU A 29 -12.51 -0.95 -6.34
N GLU A 30 -13.25 -1.74 -7.13
CA GLU A 30 -13.85 -1.29 -8.39
C GLU A 30 -15.25 -0.75 -8.12
N PHE A 31 -15.59 0.42 -8.68
CA PHE A 31 -16.89 1.04 -8.50
C PHE A 31 -17.26 1.97 -9.67
N ILE A 32 -18.53 2.31 -9.82
CA ILE A 32 -18.99 3.26 -10.83
C ILE A 32 -18.96 4.69 -10.24
N GLY A 33 -17.82 5.35 -10.36
CA GLY A 33 -17.60 6.66 -9.75
C GLY A 33 -18.48 7.77 -10.29
N ASN A 34 -18.73 7.79 -11.60
CA ASN A 34 -19.45 8.82 -12.31
C ASN A 34 -20.91 8.46 -12.64
N ARG A 35 -21.45 7.40 -12.03
CA ARG A 35 -22.80 6.87 -12.30
C ARG A 35 -23.05 6.55 -13.77
N HIS A 36 -22.03 6.16 -14.48
CA HIS A 36 -22.07 5.86 -15.91
C HIS A 36 -21.61 4.41 -16.15
N ASP A 37 -22.51 3.49 -15.93
CA ASP A 37 -22.30 2.05 -16.23
C ASP A 37 -22.07 1.87 -17.74
N PRO A 38 -21.10 1.05 -18.20
CA PRO A 38 -20.24 0.14 -17.44
C PRO A 38 -18.86 0.71 -17.05
N TYR A 39 -18.65 2.00 -17.15
CA TYR A 39 -17.34 2.63 -16.94
C TYR A 39 -16.98 2.69 -15.45
N SER A 40 -16.29 1.66 -15.01
CA SER A 40 -15.79 1.56 -13.64
C SER A 40 -14.51 2.33 -13.43
N ASP A 41 -14.33 2.80 -12.21
CA ASP A 41 -13.13 3.43 -11.69
C ASP A 41 -12.56 2.59 -10.54
N ILE A 42 -11.30 2.85 -10.20
CA ILE A 42 -10.66 2.29 -9.00
C ILE A 42 -10.78 3.30 -7.86
N GLY A 43 -11.29 2.84 -6.74
CA GLY A 43 -11.43 3.62 -5.53
C GLY A 43 -10.60 3.11 -4.38
N ILE A 44 -10.40 3.96 -3.39
CA ILE A 44 -9.83 3.61 -2.10
C ILE A 44 -10.73 4.13 -0.98
N VAL A 45 -10.90 3.33 0.07
CA VAL A 45 -11.69 3.69 1.23
C VAL A 45 -11.02 3.20 2.51
N SER A 46 -11.13 3.97 3.59
CA SER A 46 -10.62 3.55 4.89
C SER A 46 -11.41 2.36 5.44
N ALA A 47 -10.73 1.40 6.07
CA ALA A 47 -11.37 0.30 6.78
C ALA A 47 -12.27 0.79 7.94
N GLN A 48 -12.09 2.02 8.40
CA GLN A 48 -12.96 2.66 9.37
C GLN A 48 -14.27 3.16 8.77
N GLY A 49 -14.35 3.20 7.45
CA GLY A 49 -15.47 3.70 6.68
C GLY A 49 -15.28 5.13 6.22
N GLY A 50 -16.22 5.60 5.41
CA GLY A 50 -16.21 6.96 4.86
C GLY A 50 -16.49 6.98 3.36
N ALA A 51 -16.23 8.12 2.73
CA ALA A 51 -16.37 8.28 1.30
C ALA A 51 -15.28 7.51 0.54
N ILE A 52 -15.67 6.92 -0.59
CA ILE A 52 -14.70 6.34 -1.53
C ILE A 52 -14.02 7.48 -2.28
N THR A 53 -12.69 7.47 -2.25
CA THR A 53 -11.91 8.37 -3.09
C THR A 53 -11.60 7.69 -4.41
N ASN A 54 -11.95 8.34 -5.52
CA ASN A 54 -11.68 7.86 -6.87
C ASN A 54 -10.19 8.09 -7.20
N LEU A 55 -9.47 7.02 -7.51
CA LEU A 55 -8.04 7.06 -7.86
C LEU A 55 -7.80 7.28 -9.34
N THR A 56 -8.72 6.86 -10.19
CA THR A 56 -8.53 6.88 -11.65
C THR A 56 -9.29 8.03 -12.33
N ASN A 57 -10.54 8.22 -11.98
CA ASN A 57 -11.42 9.30 -12.48
C ASN A 57 -11.24 9.61 -13.99
N SER A 58 -11.15 8.56 -14.80
CA SER A 58 -10.62 8.66 -16.17
C SER A 58 -11.69 8.66 -17.26
N GLY A 59 -12.92 8.31 -16.96
CA GLY A 59 -13.99 8.08 -17.94
C GLY A 59 -13.78 6.85 -18.83
N TYR A 60 -12.78 6.01 -18.54
CA TYR A 60 -12.53 4.72 -19.16
C TYR A 60 -12.75 3.63 -18.14
N MET A 61 -13.11 2.42 -18.61
CA MET A 61 -13.21 1.27 -17.71
C MET A 61 -11.85 1.00 -17.08
N SER A 62 -11.83 0.94 -15.77
CA SER A 62 -10.69 0.54 -14.95
C SER A 62 -11.14 -0.54 -13.98
N ALA A 63 -10.40 -1.64 -13.89
CA ALA A 63 -10.81 -2.85 -13.20
C ALA A 63 -9.65 -3.56 -12.48
N SER A 64 -10.01 -4.56 -11.69
CA SER A 64 -9.06 -5.50 -11.06
C SER A 64 -7.97 -4.83 -10.22
N PRO A 65 -8.33 -3.99 -9.24
CA PRO A 65 -7.36 -3.34 -8.38
C PRO A 65 -6.60 -4.36 -7.52
N ARG A 66 -5.27 -4.20 -7.42
CA ARG A 66 -4.40 -5.03 -6.58
C ARG A 66 -3.35 -4.18 -5.88
N TRP A 67 -3.10 -4.47 -4.63
CA TRP A 67 -2.03 -3.81 -3.89
C TRP A 67 -0.66 -4.24 -4.40
N GLY A 68 0.26 -3.30 -4.49
CA GLY A 68 1.65 -3.53 -4.93
C GLY A 68 2.65 -2.71 -4.14
N LEU A 69 3.94 -3.00 -4.35
CA LEU A 69 5.05 -2.27 -3.74
C LEU A 69 4.90 -2.11 -2.22
N ASP A 70 4.61 -3.21 -1.52
CA ASP A 70 4.42 -3.25 -0.06
C ASP A 70 3.35 -2.25 0.44
N GLY A 71 2.29 -2.03 -0.37
CA GLY A 71 1.21 -1.11 -0.05
C GLY A 71 1.44 0.34 -0.49
N ASN A 72 2.52 0.64 -1.19
CA ASN A 72 2.80 1.99 -1.69
C ASN A 72 2.10 2.32 -3.01
N ALA A 73 1.52 1.34 -3.66
CA ALA A 73 0.84 1.54 -4.93
C ALA A 73 -0.31 0.54 -5.11
N VAL A 74 -1.22 0.87 -6.03
CA VAL A 74 -2.29 0.00 -6.51
C VAL A 74 -2.10 -0.23 -8.01
N LEU A 75 -2.04 -1.51 -8.41
CA LEU A 75 -2.08 -1.93 -9.81
C LEU A 75 -3.54 -2.03 -10.23
N PHE A 76 -3.82 -1.73 -11.48
CA PHE A 76 -5.14 -1.90 -12.07
C PHE A 76 -5.05 -2.05 -13.58
N GLN A 77 -6.11 -2.54 -14.20
CA GLN A 77 -6.25 -2.63 -15.64
C GLN A 77 -7.11 -1.47 -16.15
N THR A 78 -6.84 -0.97 -17.35
CA THR A 78 -7.67 0.08 -17.97
C THR A 78 -7.73 -0.08 -19.48
N GLU A 79 -8.86 0.31 -20.06
CA GLU A 79 -9.08 0.35 -21.51
C GLU A 79 -8.64 1.65 -22.16
N ARG A 80 -8.01 2.54 -21.42
CA ARG A 80 -7.72 3.92 -21.86
C ARG A 80 -6.89 3.99 -23.13
N TYR A 81 -5.92 3.10 -23.29
CA TYR A 81 -4.93 3.17 -24.37
C TYR A 81 -5.06 2.02 -25.39
N GLY A 82 -5.89 1.02 -25.08
CA GLY A 82 -6.06 -0.14 -25.92
C GLY A 82 -6.99 0.09 -27.10
N MET A 83 -6.83 -0.74 -28.12
CA MET A 83 -7.79 -0.76 -29.24
C MET A 83 -9.11 -1.33 -28.80
N ARG A 84 -10.21 -0.66 -29.12
CA ARG A 84 -11.55 -1.15 -28.86
C ARG A 84 -11.99 -2.11 -29.97
N ALA A 85 -12.66 -3.17 -29.58
CA ALA A 85 -13.27 -4.07 -30.53
C ALA A 85 -14.39 -3.36 -31.33
N HIS A 86 -14.56 -3.73 -32.60
CA HIS A 86 -15.49 -3.08 -33.50
C HIS A 86 -16.95 -3.12 -33.03
N ALA A 87 -17.35 -4.12 -32.29
CA ALA A 87 -18.71 -4.31 -31.79
C ALA A 87 -18.92 -3.81 -30.36
N SER A 88 -18.07 -2.99 -29.83
CA SER A 88 -18.13 -2.45 -28.45
C SER A 88 -18.04 -3.50 -27.32
N TRP A 89 -17.67 -4.70 -27.61
CA TRP A 89 -17.46 -5.76 -26.63
C TRP A 89 -15.98 -6.04 -26.45
N GLY A 90 -15.45 -5.54 -25.35
CA GLY A 90 -14.06 -5.70 -24.99
C GLY A 90 -13.13 -4.73 -25.69
N SER A 91 -12.04 -4.51 -25.06
CA SER A 91 -10.91 -3.73 -25.55
C SER A 91 -9.62 -4.35 -25.04
N GLN A 92 -8.53 -4.03 -25.69
CA GLN A 92 -7.22 -4.34 -25.16
C GLN A 92 -7.01 -3.49 -23.89
N GLN A 93 -6.48 -4.11 -22.87
CA GLN A 93 -6.28 -3.47 -21.58
C GLN A 93 -4.79 -3.25 -21.31
N ASP A 94 -4.51 -2.18 -20.62
CA ASP A 94 -3.19 -1.87 -20.08
C ASP A 94 -3.14 -2.10 -18.59
N VAL A 95 -1.98 -2.49 -18.11
CA VAL A 95 -1.68 -2.51 -16.68
C VAL A 95 -1.09 -1.16 -16.28
N MET A 96 -1.72 -0.56 -15.31
CA MET A 96 -1.35 0.73 -14.74
C MET A 96 -0.96 0.58 -13.28
N LEU A 97 -0.23 1.54 -12.78
CA LEU A 97 0.17 1.65 -11.38
C LEU A 97 -0.13 3.07 -10.90
N VAL A 98 -0.90 3.20 -9.83
CA VAL A 98 -1.09 4.47 -9.12
C VAL A 98 -0.32 4.44 -7.81
N PHE A 99 0.59 5.40 -7.62
CA PHE A 99 1.36 5.51 -6.38
C PHE A 99 0.57 6.29 -5.33
N LEU A 100 0.46 5.72 -4.13
CA LEU A 100 -0.32 6.28 -3.04
C LEU A 100 0.39 7.40 -2.29
N ASN A 101 1.71 7.53 -2.43
CA ASN A 101 2.49 8.61 -1.83
C ASN A 101 3.58 9.10 -2.79
N GLN A 102 4.03 10.34 -2.57
CA GLN A 102 5.01 11.00 -3.42
C GLN A 102 6.38 10.33 -3.35
N ASP A 103 6.82 9.92 -2.16
CA ASP A 103 8.12 9.28 -1.98
C ASP A 103 8.27 8.01 -2.82
N ALA A 104 7.23 7.16 -2.85
CA ALA A 104 7.24 5.96 -3.65
C ALA A 104 7.28 6.26 -5.16
N TYR A 105 6.56 7.29 -5.59
CA TYR A 105 6.58 7.74 -6.98
C TYR A 105 7.93 8.29 -7.40
N ASP A 106 8.54 9.13 -6.57
CA ASP A 106 9.86 9.70 -6.85
C ASP A 106 10.94 8.62 -6.91
N ARG A 107 10.90 7.64 -6.01
CA ARG A 107 11.80 6.47 -6.04
C ARG A 107 11.64 5.64 -7.31
N TYR A 108 10.43 5.46 -7.79
CA TYR A 108 10.17 4.73 -9.03
C TYR A 108 10.78 5.43 -10.24
N ARG A 109 10.85 6.77 -10.23
CA ARG A 109 11.40 7.58 -11.32
C ARG A 109 12.92 7.72 -11.33
N LEU A 110 13.60 7.28 -10.29
CA LEU A 110 15.06 7.33 -10.22
C LEU A 110 15.69 6.49 -11.35
N SER A 111 16.84 6.95 -11.84
CA SER A 111 17.70 6.11 -12.65
C SER A 111 18.20 4.90 -11.83
N LYS A 112 18.69 3.87 -12.51
CA LYS A 112 19.26 2.71 -11.82
C LYS A 112 20.41 3.12 -10.90
N GLU A 113 21.25 4.04 -11.36
CA GLU A 113 22.41 4.53 -10.62
C GLU A 113 21.97 5.33 -9.37
N ASP A 114 21.02 6.26 -9.54
CA ASP A 114 20.48 7.05 -8.40
C ASP A 114 19.78 6.17 -7.37
N PHE A 115 19.09 5.14 -7.83
CA PHE A 115 18.43 4.19 -6.93
C PHE A 115 19.43 3.35 -6.12
N GLU A 116 20.54 2.94 -6.72
CA GLU A 116 21.61 2.24 -6.01
C GLU A 116 22.30 3.14 -4.99
N LEU A 117 22.60 4.39 -5.34
CA LEU A 117 23.14 5.39 -4.42
C LEU A 117 22.20 5.65 -3.22
N LEU A 118 20.90 5.79 -3.49
CA LEU A 118 19.90 5.95 -2.44
C LEU A 118 19.88 4.76 -1.46
N LYS A 119 19.95 3.54 -1.99
CA LYS A 119 20.02 2.31 -1.16
C LYS A 119 21.27 2.28 -0.28
N GLU A 120 22.42 2.65 -0.81
CA GLU A 120 23.65 2.71 -0.03
C GLU A 120 23.55 3.73 1.09
N PHE A 121 23.05 4.92 0.80
CA PHE A 121 22.84 5.97 1.78
C PHE A 121 21.87 5.54 2.90
N GLU A 122 20.75 4.91 2.56
CA GLU A 122 19.80 4.39 3.55
C GLU A 122 20.41 3.29 4.43
N LYS A 123 21.24 2.43 3.85
CA LYS A 123 21.95 1.39 4.58
C LYS A 123 22.97 1.97 5.58
N GLU A 124 23.64 3.02 5.19
CA GLU A 124 24.57 3.74 6.07
C GLU A 124 23.84 4.44 7.22
N GLN A 125 22.73 5.10 6.92
CA GLN A 125 21.89 5.73 7.93
C GLN A 125 21.33 4.74 8.94
N LYS A 126 20.87 3.55 8.48
CA LYS A 126 20.41 2.48 9.39
C LYS A 126 21.52 2.02 10.32
N LYS A 127 22.71 1.78 9.78
CA LYS A 127 23.88 1.39 10.60
C LYS A 127 24.28 2.46 11.61
N ALA A 128 24.18 3.73 11.25
CA ALA A 128 24.46 4.83 12.17
C ALA A 128 23.44 4.89 13.31
N LYS A 129 22.14 4.77 13.00
CA LYS A 129 21.07 4.74 14.01
C LYS A 129 21.21 3.55 14.97
N GLU A 130 21.48 2.35 14.47
CA GLU A 130 21.69 1.16 15.31
C GLU A 130 22.91 1.31 16.25
N LYS A 131 23.96 1.98 15.79
CA LYS A 131 25.12 2.27 16.64
C LYS A 131 24.81 3.28 17.75
N ASP A 132 24.01 4.28 17.44
CA ASP A 132 23.59 5.29 18.41
C ASP A 132 22.61 4.74 19.45
N GLU A 133 21.70 3.86 19.04
CA GLU A 133 20.80 3.16 19.95
C GLU A 133 21.57 2.22 20.90
N LYS A 134 22.53 1.43 20.40
CA LYS A 134 23.38 0.58 21.22
C LYS A 134 24.19 1.38 22.25
N LYS A 135 24.74 2.54 21.86
CA LYS A 135 25.46 3.43 22.78
C LYS A 135 24.55 4.03 23.85
N LYS A 136 23.27 4.29 23.54
CA LYS A 136 22.29 4.79 24.52
C LYS A 136 21.90 3.71 25.52
N ASP A 137 21.77 2.46 25.08
CA ASP A 137 21.46 1.32 25.96
C ASP A 137 22.62 0.93 26.87
N GLU A 138 23.86 1.02 26.38
CA GLU A 138 25.06 0.80 27.21
C GLU A 138 25.18 1.89 28.30
N LYS A 139 24.91 3.15 27.97
CA LYS A 139 24.91 4.24 28.97
C LYS A 139 23.79 4.12 30.02
N LYS A 140 22.65 3.54 29.69
CA LYS A 140 21.56 3.26 30.64
C LYS A 140 21.87 2.11 31.59
N LYS A 141 22.70 1.15 31.18
CA LYS A 141 23.10 0.01 32.04
C LYS A 141 24.18 0.41 33.07
N ASP A 142 24.99 1.43 32.80
CA ASP A 142 26.05 1.85 33.70
C ASP A 142 25.56 2.74 34.87
N THR A 143 24.40 3.36 34.75
CA THR A 143 23.77 4.18 35.78
C THR A 143 22.84 3.43 36.74
N GLY A 144 22.70 2.10 36.57
CA GLY A 144 21.75 1.24 37.33
C GLY A 144 22.37 0.30 38.36
N LYS A 145 23.68 0.35 38.61
CA LYS A 145 24.34 -0.53 39.58
C LYS A 145 24.59 0.17 40.91
N ASP A 146 23.52 0.49 41.62
CA ASP A 146 23.53 0.59 43.07
C ASP A 146 22.09 0.54 43.61
N LYS A 147 21.68 -0.63 44.06
CA LYS A 147 20.86 -0.91 45.25
C LYS A 147 20.34 -2.34 45.28
N LYS A 148 21.04 -3.14 46.16
CA LYS A 148 20.55 -4.19 47.11
C LYS A 148 19.54 -5.23 46.61
N LYS A 149 20.00 -6.47 46.59
CA LYS A 149 19.88 -7.62 47.56
C LYS A 149 18.51 -7.76 48.24
N ASP A 150 17.89 -8.89 47.99
CA ASP A 150 17.36 -9.98 48.78
C ASP A 150 15.96 -10.42 48.31
N GLY A 151 15.81 -11.77 48.20
CA GLY A 151 14.49 -12.38 48.13
C GLY A 151 14.38 -13.55 47.14
N ASP A 152 14.83 -14.69 47.61
CA ASP A 152 14.61 -16.08 47.20
C ASP A 152 13.13 -16.38 46.86
N LYS A 153 12.88 -17.09 45.74
CA LYS A 153 12.10 -18.33 45.64
C LYS A 153 11.76 -18.76 44.23
N ASP A 154 12.12 -19.99 44.00
CA ASP A 154 11.77 -20.93 42.93
C ASP A 154 10.32 -20.84 42.42
N LYS A 155 10.17 -20.95 41.09
CA LYS A 155 9.20 -21.84 40.45
C LYS A 155 9.49 -22.05 38.99
N ASP A 156 9.74 -23.30 38.62
CA ASP A 156 9.69 -23.90 37.31
C ASP A 156 8.38 -23.52 36.57
N GLY A 157 8.53 -23.25 35.30
CA GLY A 157 7.41 -23.02 34.36
C GLY A 157 7.91 -23.02 32.93
N ASP A 158 8.08 -24.22 32.40
CA ASP A 158 8.21 -24.49 30.97
C ASP A 158 7.13 -23.74 30.20
N ASN A 159 7.53 -22.85 29.27
CA ASN A 159 6.62 -22.37 28.24
C ASN A 159 7.39 -22.05 26.97
N GLY A 160 7.38 -23.04 26.07
CA GLY A 160 7.88 -22.89 24.71
C GLY A 160 7.23 -21.70 24.00
N LYS A 161 7.96 -20.61 23.89
CA LYS A 161 7.61 -19.49 23.03
C LYS A 161 8.13 -19.77 21.63
N SER A 162 7.24 -20.15 20.76
CA SER A 162 7.45 -19.95 19.33
C SER A 162 7.44 -18.44 19.07
N ASP A 163 8.60 -17.82 18.96
CA ASP A 163 8.78 -16.52 18.35
C ASP A 163 8.45 -16.64 16.85
N LYS A 164 7.18 -16.46 16.54
CA LYS A 164 6.78 -16.07 15.20
C LYS A 164 7.03 -14.58 15.09
N ASP A 165 7.99 -14.22 14.25
CA ASP A 165 8.27 -12.89 13.80
C ASP A 165 6.96 -12.13 13.55
N LYS A 166 6.58 -11.26 14.47
CA LYS A 166 5.65 -10.17 14.19
C LYS A 166 6.47 -9.08 13.51
N GLU A 167 6.73 -9.25 12.23
CA GLU A 167 7.05 -8.13 11.36
C GLU A 167 5.97 -7.07 11.60
N SER A 168 6.32 -5.97 12.23
CA SER A 168 5.41 -4.83 12.42
C SER A 168 5.08 -4.34 11.02
N LYS A 169 3.85 -4.64 10.57
CA LYS A 169 3.36 -4.19 9.27
C LYS A 169 3.52 -2.68 9.21
N LYS A 170 4.33 -2.22 8.26
CA LYS A 170 4.54 -0.80 8.02
C LYS A 170 3.19 -0.15 7.72
N GLU A 171 2.90 0.96 8.37
CA GLU A 171 1.71 1.75 8.09
C GLU A 171 1.79 2.33 6.68
N ILE A 172 0.71 2.15 5.92
CA ILE A 172 0.62 2.66 4.55
C ILE A 172 0.24 4.13 4.60
N VAL A 173 1.03 4.95 3.93
CA VAL A 173 0.77 6.39 3.77
C VAL A 173 -0.01 6.60 2.48
N VAL A 174 -1.19 7.23 2.60
CA VAL A 174 -2.05 7.55 1.46
C VAL A 174 -2.17 9.07 1.34
N GLU A 175 -1.58 9.63 0.29
CA GLU A 175 -1.63 11.04 -0.07
C GLU A 175 -2.55 11.22 -1.27
N LEU A 176 -3.75 11.74 -1.03
CA LEU A 176 -4.77 11.86 -2.08
C LEU A 176 -4.57 13.05 -3.01
N LYS A 177 -3.92 14.11 -2.51
CA LYS A 177 -3.67 15.32 -3.31
C LYS A 177 -2.69 15.02 -4.44
N GLY A 178 -3.07 15.32 -5.69
CA GLY A 178 -2.23 15.11 -6.87
C GLY A 178 -2.02 13.63 -7.22
N ILE A 179 -2.91 12.74 -6.79
CA ILE A 179 -2.76 11.31 -7.03
C ILE A 179 -2.88 10.96 -8.51
N GLU A 180 -3.63 11.73 -9.27
CA GLU A 180 -3.78 11.62 -10.73
C GLU A 180 -2.46 11.82 -11.49
N ASP A 181 -1.52 12.57 -10.93
CA ASP A 181 -0.19 12.81 -11.51
C ASP A 181 0.79 11.68 -11.24
N ARG A 182 0.43 10.74 -10.37
CA ARG A 182 1.24 9.60 -9.96
C ARG A 182 0.78 8.28 -10.55
N ILE A 183 0.13 8.33 -11.71
CA ILE A 183 -0.30 7.15 -12.46
C ILE A 183 0.70 6.85 -13.57
N VAL A 184 1.15 5.60 -13.64
CA VAL A 184 2.15 5.13 -14.62
C VAL A 184 1.63 3.94 -15.38
N ARG A 185 1.84 3.90 -16.70
CA ARG A 185 1.56 2.76 -17.55
C ARG A 185 2.73 1.77 -17.49
N LEU A 186 2.47 0.52 -17.17
CA LEU A 186 3.49 -0.52 -17.09
C LEU A 186 3.63 -1.31 -18.38
N THR A 187 2.55 -1.53 -19.12
CA THR A 187 2.56 -2.26 -20.39
C THR A 187 2.89 -1.31 -21.54
N PRO A 188 3.92 -1.56 -22.35
CA PRO A 188 4.24 -0.72 -23.50
C PRO A 188 3.22 -0.84 -24.64
N ASN A 189 2.60 -2.02 -24.76
CA ASN A 189 1.56 -2.31 -25.73
C ASN A 189 0.40 -2.96 -25.03
N SER A 190 -0.80 -2.51 -25.35
CA SER A 190 -2.03 -3.12 -24.84
C SER A 190 -2.20 -4.54 -25.39
N SER A 191 -2.72 -5.44 -24.60
CA SER A 191 -2.94 -6.85 -24.95
C SER A 191 -4.40 -7.23 -24.83
#